data_cd61b13e30df5b3271be535359d74636
#
_entry.id   cd61b13e30df5b3271be535359d74636
#
_cell.length_a   1.000
_cell.length_b   1.000
_cell.length_c   1.000
_cell.angle_alpha   90.00
_cell.angle_beta   90.00
_cell.angle_gamma   90.00
#
_symmetry.space_group_name_H-M   'P 1'
#
loop_
_entity.id
_entity.type
_entity.pdbx_description
1 polymer ?
#
loop_
_entity_poly.entity_id
_entity_poly.type
_entity_poly.pdbx_seq_one_letter_code
_entity_poly.pdbx_strand_id
1 'polypeptide(L)'
;LHYVLHAPQGDTYADLLFTMIERRDHRPPVSYTTFQARDLGADTAYLFKDACRDAVERFKPQAIIVGASCTAELIQDDPGGLAATMGLDVPVIPLELPSYSRKENFGADETFFQICRHLVQPMERTQQVTCNILGATGLGFRHRDDVAEITGLLADMGINVNVAAPLDATPADITRLGAAHFNVLLYPETGETAARWLEREHGQPYTKVVPIGVGATRDFIDEVLSLTGRDALVDESRLRLPWWSKSVDSTYLTGKRVFIFGDATHVRAATRIAREEMGFEVAGIGCFNREYARDIRALAREIGVEALITDDYLEVEQTIEALAPEMILGTQMERHIGKRLGIPCAVISAPVHVQDFPARYSPQMGFEGANVIFDTWIHPLVMGLEEHLLAMFREDFEFHDDNGASHHGGKIDLREVDAAHGDHGGAAPAPAEPPRDMSSQKTGVVVVEADGGAVWLPAAEKELRKIP
;
A
#
# COMPACT_ATOMS: atom_id res chain seq x y z
N LEU A 1 -4.27 -16.14 16.24
CA LEU A 1 -3.17 -15.35 16.77
C LEU A 1 -3.73 -14.17 17.55
N HIS A 2 -3.16 -13.81 18.71
CA HIS A 2 -3.58 -12.64 19.50
C HIS A 2 -2.34 -11.83 19.87
N TYR A 3 -2.38 -10.51 19.68
CA TYR A 3 -1.27 -9.63 20.02
C TYR A 3 -1.51 -8.96 21.37
N VAL A 4 -0.55 -9.08 22.29
CA VAL A 4 -0.53 -8.35 23.56
C VAL A 4 0.53 -7.28 23.48
N LEU A 5 0.12 -6.03 23.32
CA LEU A 5 1.01 -4.88 23.21
C LEU A 5 1.16 -4.20 24.56
N HIS A 6 2.39 -4.16 25.05
CA HIS A 6 2.74 -3.37 26.22
C HIS A 6 2.82 -1.89 25.85
N ALA A 7 1.78 -1.14 26.21
CA ALA A 7 1.56 0.20 25.72
C ALA A 7 0.79 1.06 26.72
N PRO A 8 1.03 2.40 26.73
CA PRO A 8 0.19 3.32 27.47
C PRO A 8 -1.19 3.47 26.82
N GLN A 9 -2.12 4.06 27.55
CA GLN A 9 -3.50 4.23 27.09
C GLN A 9 -3.60 5.03 25.76
N GLY A 10 -2.65 5.95 25.50
CA GLY A 10 -2.65 6.76 24.27
C GLY A 10 -2.37 5.98 22.98
N ASP A 11 -1.70 4.83 23.06
CA ASP A 11 -1.28 4.04 21.90
C ASP A 11 -2.36 3.03 21.43
N THR A 12 -3.54 3.03 22.05
CA THR A 12 -4.58 2.01 21.80
C THR A 12 -5.43 2.23 20.56
N TYR A 13 -5.17 3.26 19.76
CA TYR A 13 -5.98 3.58 18.57
C TYR A 13 -5.48 2.89 17.28
N ALA A 14 -4.27 2.34 17.28
CA ALA A 14 -3.64 1.81 16.06
C ALA A 14 -4.47 0.70 15.40
N ASP A 15 -5.04 -0.22 16.17
CA ASP A 15 -5.91 -1.29 15.67
C ASP A 15 -7.21 -0.78 15.04
N LEU A 16 -7.72 0.36 15.52
CA LEU A 16 -8.90 1.01 14.94
C LEU A 16 -8.61 1.53 13.53
N LEU A 17 -7.43 2.14 13.32
CA LEU A 17 -7.01 2.59 12.00
C LEU A 17 -6.90 1.40 11.04
N PHE A 18 -6.31 0.29 11.45
CA PHE A 18 -6.23 -0.93 10.63
C PHE A 18 -7.61 -1.46 10.26
N THR A 19 -8.54 -1.51 11.21
CA THR A 19 -9.92 -1.93 10.95
C THR A 19 -10.59 -1.07 9.88
N MET A 20 -10.40 0.25 9.95
CA MET A 20 -11.00 1.19 9.00
C MET A 20 -10.38 1.07 7.60
N ILE A 21 -9.07 0.94 7.49
CA ILE A 21 -8.35 0.80 6.22
C ILE A 21 -8.68 -0.54 5.56
N GLU A 22 -8.63 -1.62 6.32
CA GLU A 22 -8.94 -2.97 5.88
C GLU A 22 -10.45 -3.22 5.63
N ARG A 23 -11.31 -2.30 6.02
CA ARG A 23 -12.78 -2.41 5.91
C ARG A 23 -13.33 -3.69 6.53
N ARG A 24 -12.77 -4.11 7.68
CA ARG A 24 -13.19 -5.30 8.41
C ARG A 24 -14.37 -5.01 9.31
N ASP A 25 -15.21 -6.02 9.52
CA ASP A 25 -16.37 -5.97 10.43
C ASP A 25 -15.97 -6.02 11.90
N HIS A 26 -14.72 -6.39 12.20
CA HIS A 26 -14.21 -6.55 13.54
C HIS A 26 -12.78 -6.03 13.68
N ARG A 27 -12.43 -5.64 14.89
CA ARG A 27 -11.07 -5.19 15.21
C ARG A 27 -10.08 -6.36 15.17
N PRO A 28 -8.81 -6.12 14.84
CA PRO A 28 -7.78 -7.14 14.95
C PRO A 28 -7.69 -7.66 16.40
N PRO A 29 -7.30 -8.93 16.59
CA PRO A 29 -7.20 -9.54 17.91
C PRO A 29 -5.97 -9.01 18.67
N VAL A 30 -6.15 -7.85 19.31
CA VAL A 30 -5.11 -7.17 20.08
C VAL A 30 -5.61 -6.80 21.47
N SER A 31 -4.75 -6.94 22.49
CA SER A 31 -4.92 -6.42 23.85
C SER A 31 -3.80 -5.48 24.19
N TYR A 32 -4.12 -4.48 25.01
CA TYR A 32 -3.16 -3.46 25.47
C TYR A 32 -3.08 -3.47 26.97
N THR A 33 -1.91 -3.21 27.55
CA THR A 33 -1.74 -3.05 29.00
C THR A 33 -2.34 -1.77 29.52
N THR A 34 -2.42 -0.72 28.67
CA THR A 34 -3.02 0.59 28.99
C THR A 34 -2.46 1.26 30.24
N PHE A 35 -1.15 1.10 30.53
CA PHE A 35 -0.53 1.75 31.65
C PHE A 35 -0.61 3.29 31.58
N GLN A 36 -0.57 3.95 32.73
CA GLN A 36 -0.67 5.39 32.87
C GLN A 36 0.56 5.93 33.61
N ALA A 37 0.75 7.25 33.59
CA ALA A 37 1.89 7.88 34.26
C ALA A 37 2.03 7.48 35.76
N ARG A 38 0.93 7.25 36.44
CA ARG A 38 0.92 6.76 37.85
C ARG A 38 1.50 5.34 38.02
N ASP A 39 1.43 4.55 36.97
CA ASP A 39 1.88 3.14 36.98
C ASP A 39 3.39 3.06 36.76
N LEU A 40 4.02 4.11 36.20
CA LEU A 40 5.47 4.16 35.96
C LEU A 40 6.31 4.15 37.24
N GLY A 41 5.71 4.46 38.40
CA GLY A 41 6.35 4.34 39.71
C GLY A 41 6.07 3.01 40.42
N ALA A 42 5.30 2.11 39.78
CA ALA A 42 4.91 0.79 40.29
C ALA A 42 5.46 -0.32 39.39
N ASP A 43 5.06 -1.55 39.61
CA ASP A 43 5.45 -2.71 38.81
C ASP A 43 4.59 -2.80 37.53
N THR A 44 5.08 -2.20 36.41
CA THR A 44 4.44 -2.28 35.09
C THR A 44 4.45 -3.73 34.53
N ALA A 45 5.44 -4.55 34.95
CA ALA A 45 5.52 -5.94 34.58
C ALA A 45 4.30 -6.76 35.06
N TYR A 46 3.71 -6.40 36.20
CA TYR A 46 2.47 -7.03 36.66
C TYR A 46 1.32 -6.78 35.71
N LEU A 47 1.13 -5.53 35.25
CA LEU A 47 0.09 -5.17 34.29
C LEU A 47 0.23 -5.96 33.00
N PHE A 48 1.47 -6.12 32.51
CA PHE A 48 1.74 -6.88 31.30
C PHE A 48 1.37 -8.38 31.49
N LYS A 49 1.83 -8.99 32.58
CA LYS A 49 1.53 -10.40 32.88
C LYS A 49 0.03 -10.64 33.04
N ASP A 50 -0.67 -9.72 33.64
CA ASP A 50 -2.13 -9.81 33.80
C ASP A 50 -2.84 -9.71 32.45
N ALA A 51 -2.45 -8.76 31.59
CA ALA A 51 -2.98 -8.63 30.24
C ALA A 51 -2.75 -9.90 29.38
N CYS A 52 -1.60 -10.56 29.53
CA CYS A 52 -1.32 -11.84 28.85
C CYS A 52 -2.25 -12.96 29.33
N ARG A 53 -2.44 -13.10 30.66
CA ARG A 53 -3.36 -14.12 31.21
C ARG A 53 -4.80 -13.89 30.74
N ASP A 54 -5.28 -12.64 30.85
CA ASP A 54 -6.61 -12.24 30.39
C ASP A 54 -6.80 -12.52 28.89
N ALA A 55 -5.79 -12.22 28.07
CA ALA A 55 -5.86 -12.48 26.64
C ALA A 55 -5.99 -13.99 26.34
N VAL A 56 -5.20 -14.84 27.02
CA VAL A 56 -5.26 -16.29 26.84
C VAL A 56 -6.60 -16.86 27.35
N GLU A 57 -7.05 -16.44 28.52
CA GLU A 57 -8.29 -16.93 29.12
C GLU A 57 -9.54 -16.52 28.31
N ARG A 58 -9.62 -15.26 27.90
CA ARG A 58 -10.80 -14.70 27.24
C ARG A 58 -10.91 -15.11 25.78
N PHE A 59 -9.79 -15.08 25.05
CA PHE A 59 -9.78 -15.25 23.58
C PHE A 59 -9.36 -16.64 23.15
N LYS A 60 -8.75 -17.43 24.03
CA LYS A 60 -8.27 -18.80 23.77
C LYS A 60 -7.51 -18.89 22.44
N PRO A 61 -6.48 -18.06 22.23
CA PRO A 61 -5.75 -17.99 20.97
C PRO A 61 -4.91 -19.26 20.79
N GLN A 62 -4.61 -19.59 19.53
CA GLN A 62 -3.67 -20.68 19.20
C GLN A 62 -2.20 -20.29 19.50
N ALA A 63 -1.89 -19.01 19.52
CA ALA A 63 -0.61 -18.45 19.91
C ALA A 63 -0.78 -16.97 20.27
N ILE A 64 0.10 -16.40 21.10
CA ILE A 64 0.16 -14.97 21.36
C ILE A 64 1.47 -14.37 20.83
N ILE A 65 1.36 -13.16 20.31
CA ILE A 65 2.52 -12.30 20.04
C ILE A 65 2.61 -11.30 21.19
N VAL A 66 3.82 -11.01 21.66
CA VAL A 66 4.06 -10.02 22.70
C VAL A 66 5.10 -9.01 22.25
N GLY A 67 4.90 -7.74 22.55
CA GLY A 67 5.82 -6.68 22.18
C GLY A 67 5.57 -5.39 22.92
N ALA A 68 6.46 -4.42 22.75
CA ALA A 68 6.41 -3.10 23.36
C ALA A 68 6.04 -2.03 22.33
N SER A 69 5.27 -1.01 22.76
CA SER A 69 5.16 0.24 22.02
C SER A 69 6.42 1.08 22.19
N CYS A 70 6.57 2.13 21.37
CA CYS A 70 7.69 3.06 21.49
C CYS A 70 7.80 3.69 22.91
N THR A 71 6.70 3.93 23.57
CA THR A 71 6.68 4.44 24.95
C THR A 71 7.12 3.38 25.95
N ALA A 72 6.69 2.12 25.78
CA ALA A 72 7.11 1.03 26.64
C ALA A 72 8.60 0.67 26.47
N GLU A 73 9.14 0.82 25.25
CA GLU A 73 10.57 0.68 24.99
C GLU A 73 11.42 1.65 25.81
N LEU A 74 10.94 2.90 26.00
CA LEU A 74 11.65 3.91 26.81
C LEU A 74 11.72 3.56 28.29
N ILE A 75 10.74 2.84 28.83
CA ILE A 75 10.75 2.40 30.23
C ILE A 75 11.53 1.08 30.42
N GLN A 76 12.05 0.50 29.34
CA GLN A 76 12.92 -0.68 29.32
C GLN A 76 12.28 -1.95 29.91
N ASP A 77 10.96 -2.06 29.85
CA ASP A 77 10.29 -3.33 30.12
C ASP A 77 10.61 -4.33 28.98
N ASP A 78 10.80 -5.59 29.36
CA ASP A 78 11.03 -6.71 28.43
C ASP A 78 9.79 -7.61 28.34
N PRO A 79 8.83 -7.34 27.46
CA PRO A 79 7.64 -8.17 27.30
C PRO A 79 7.93 -9.63 26.96
N GLY A 80 8.99 -9.87 26.15
CA GLY A 80 9.41 -11.23 25.79
C GLY A 80 9.89 -12.04 26.96
N GLY A 81 10.85 -11.50 27.73
CA GLY A 81 11.36 -12.11 28.95
C GLY A 81 10.30 -12.30 30.03
N LEU A 82 9.42 -11.29 30.20
CA LEU A 82 8.31 -11.40 31.15
C LEU A 82 7.35 -12.52 30.77
N ALA A 83 6.95 -12.63 29.52
CA ALA A 83 6.04 -13.66 29.03
C ALA A 83 6.66 -15.07 29.15
N ALA A 84 7.95 -15.23 28.87
CA ALA A 84 8.67 -16.50 29.00
C ALA A 84 8.62 -17.08 30.43
N THR A 85 8.53 -16.22 31.45
CA THR A 85 8.45 -16.65 32.87
C THR A 85 7.06 -17.08 33.31
N MET A 86 6.03 -16.89 32.46
CA MET A 86 4.61 -17.10 32.88
C MET A 86 4.14 -18.54 32.77
N GLY A 87 4.80 -19.38 31.96
CA GLY A 87 4.37 -20.76 31.72
C GLY A 87 2.96 -20.86 31.11
N LEU A 88 2.66 -20.02 30.11
CA LEU A 88 1.38 -20.03 29.41
C LEU A 88 1.21 -21.31 28.60
N ASP A 89 -0.02 -21.84 28.53
CA ASP A 89 -0.37 -23.06 27.79
C ASP A 89 -0.41 -22.88 26.26
N VAL A 90 -0.05 -21.69 25.76
CA VAL A 90 -0.01 -21.35 24.33
C VAL A 90 1.39 -20.88 23.92
N PRO A 91 1.81 -21.12 22.67
CA PRO A 91 3.06 -20.56 22.16
C PRO A 91 3.10 -19.04 22.30
N VAL A 92 4.23 -18.53 22.80
CA VAL A 92 4.49 -17.10 22.92
C VAL A 92 5.57 -16.69 21.92
N ILE A 93 5.27 -15.69 21.11
CA ILE A 93 6.16 -15.15 20.08
C ILE A 93 6.59 -13.76 20.54
N PRO A 94 7.81 -13.60 21.07
CA PRO A 94 8.32 -12.29 21.46
C PRO A 94 8.75 -11.50 20.23
N LEU A 95 8.39 -10.22 20.21
CA LEU A 95 8.85 -9.26 19.20
C LEU A 95 9.73 -8.19 19.86
N GLU A 96 10.96 -8.12 19.40
CA GLU A 96 11.90 -7.05 19.74
C GLU A 96 12.02 -6.10 18.54
N LEU A 97 11.13 -5.13 18.49
CA LEU A 97 11.05 -4.18 17.39
C LEU A 97 11.52 -2.79 17.85
N PRO A 98 12.77 -2.38 17.55
CA PRO A 98 13.33 -1.13 18.05
C PRO A 98 12.71 0.07 17.32
N SER A 99 11.70 0.68 17.92
CA SER A 99 10.83 1.72 17.35
C SER A 99 11.57 2.98 16.89
N TYR A 100 12.68 3.31 17.55
CA TYR A 100 13.43 4.55 17.27
C TYR A 100 14.56 4.41 16.25
N SER A 101 14.89 3.19 15.83
CA SER A 101 16.03 2.93 14.94
C SER A 101 15.68 2.19 13.65
N ARG A 102 14.46 1.62 13.56
CA ARG A 102 13.98 0.84 12.42
C ARG A 102 12.65 1.38 11.92
N LYS A 103 12.32 1.04 10.69
CA LYS A 103 11.08 1.44 9.99
C LYS A 103 10.11 0.27 9.92
N GLU A 104 8.89 0.56 9.44
CA GLU A 104 7.78 -0.39 9.37
C GLU A 104 8.10 -1.66 8.54
N ASN A 105 8.84 -1.54 7.45
CA ASN A 105 9.23 -2.71 6.63
C ASN A 105 10.09 -3.71 7.42
N PHE A 106 11.06 -3.22 8.20
CA PHE A 106 11.84 -4.07 9.11
C PHE A 106 10.91 -4.74 10.13
N GLY A 107 9.99 -3.98 10.74
CA GLY A 107 9.04 -4.52 11.71
C GLY A 107 8.13 -5.59 11.10
N ALA A 108 7.69 -5.42 9.88
CA ALA A 108 6.85 -6.39 9.18
C ALA A 108 7.61 -7.69 8.84
N ASP A 109 8.81 -7.58 8.28
CA ASP A 109 9.66 -8.72 7.92
C ASP A 109 10.08 -9.51 9.16
N GLU A 110 10.55 -8.82 10.22
CA GLU A 110 10.94 -9.44 11.48
C GLU A 110 9.75 -10.13 12.17
N THR A 111 8.57 -9.49 12.19
CA THR A 111 7.35 -10.07 12.75
C THR A 111 6.98 -11.37 12.05
N PHE A 112 6.95 -11.34 10.72
CA PHE A 112 6.62 -12.54 9.94
C PHE A 112 7.68 -13.64 10.13
N PHE A 113 8.95 -13.27 10.15
CA PHE A 113 10.03 -14.22 10.43
C PHE A 113 9.89 -14.87 11.81
N GLN A 114 9.62 -14.10 12.87
CA GLN A 114 9.44 -14.65 14.22
C GLN A 114 8.20 -15.55 14.30
N ILE A 115 7.11 -15.19 13.63
CA ILE A 115 5.92 -16.06 13.52
C ILE A 115 6.32 -17.39 12.86
N CYS A 116 7.02 -17.37 11.74
CA CYS A 116 7.47 -18.57 11.04
C CYS A 116 8.40 -19.41 11.93
N ARG A 117 9.41 -18.78 12.55
CA ARG A 117 10.41 -19.45 13.41
C ARG A 117 9.80 -20.19 14.59
N HIS A 118 8.71 -19.67 15.16
CA HIS A 118 8.08 -20.28 16.33
C HIS A 118 6.98 -21.28 15.98
N LEU A 119 6.34 -21.18 14.82
CA LEU A 119 5.15 -21.97 14.50
C LEU A 119 5.37 -23.01 13.40
N VAL A 120 6.28 -22.79 12.45
CA VAL A 120 6.50 -23.73 11.34
C VAL A 120 7.07 -25.04 11.89
N GLN A 121 6.53 -26.14 11.42
CA GLN A 121 6.97 -27.47 11.79
C GLN A 121 7.58 -28.20 10.60
N PRO A 122 8.59 -29.04 10.79
CA PRO A 122 9.02 -29.99 9.76
C PRO A 122 7.86 -30.90 9.38
N MET A 123 7.53 -30.96 8.08
CA MET A 123 6.43 -31.77 7.57
C MET A 123 6.88 -32.52 6.31
N GLU A 124 6.25 -33.66 6.03
CA GLU A 124 6.39 -34.31 4.75
C GLU A 124 5.83 -33.42 3.63
N ARG A 125 6.50 -33.45 2.47
CA ARG A 125 6.04 -32.72 1.30
C ARG A 125 4.70 -33.26 0.83
N THR A 126 3.85 -32.36 0.34
CA THR A 126 2.59 -32.76 -0.32
C THR A 126 2.87 -33.69 -1.50
N GLN A 127 1.96 -34.61 -1.81
CA GLN A 127 2.13 -35.54 -2.93
C GLN A 127 2.22 -34.83 -4.29
N GLN A 128 1.46 -33.76 -4.46
CA GLN A 128 1.53 -32.89 -5.63
C GLN A 128 2.46 -31.71 -5.33
N VAL A 129 3.10 -31.18 -6.37
CA VAL A 129 3.93 -29.98 -6.22
C VAL A 129 3.06 -28.81 -5.78
N THR A 130 3.41 -28.23 -4.64
CA THR A 130 2.76 -27.05 -4.06
C THR A 130 3.79 -26.00 -3.70
N CYS A 131 3.35 -24.76 -3.62
CA CYS A 131 4.14 -23.65 -3.10
C CYS A 131 3.42 -22.92 -1.96
N ASN A 132 4.17 -22.12 -1.21
CA ASN A 132 3.59 -21.08 -0.38
C ASN A 132 3.73 -19.73 -1.10
N ILE A 133 2.82 -18.79 -0.83
CA ILE A 133 2.97 -17.37 -1.23
C ILE A 133 3.34 -16.59 0.03
N LEU A 134 4.46 -15.86 -0.01
CA LEU A 134 5.03 -15.19 1.14
C LEU A 134 5.10 -13.67 0.96
N GLY A 135 4.90 -12.96 2.08
CA GLY A 135 5.16 -11.53 2.20
C GLY A 135 3.94 -10.62 2.01
N ALA A 136 2.82 -11.13 1.50
CA ALA A 136 1.60 -10.32 1.38
C ALA A 136 1.00 -10.01 2.76
N THR A 137 0.60 -8.73 2.97
CA THR A 137 0.02 -8.22 4.21
C THR A 137 -1.33 -7.57 3.99
N GLY A 138 -2.13 -7.43 5.04
CA GLY A 138 -3.48 -6.87 4.94
C GLY A 138 -3.51 -5.39 4.55
N LEU A 139 -2.51 -4.61 4.95
CA LEU A 139 -2.40 -3.19 4.62
C LEU A 139 -1.50 -2.91 3.40
N GLY A 140 -0.97 -3.95 2.78
CA GLY A 140 -0.11 -3.81 1.62
C GLY A 140 -0.86 -3.29 0.39
N PHE A 141 -0.14 -2.53 -0.44
CA PHE A 141 -0.69 -1.98 -1.67
C PHE A 141 -1.11 -3.09 -2.63
N ARG A 142 -2.43 -3.30 -2.77
CA ARG A 142 -3.03 -4.29 -3.68
C ARG A 142 -2.73 -5.77 -3.38
N HIS A 143 -2.14 -6.09 -2.24
CA HIS A 143 -1.65 -7.43 -1.89
C HIS A 143 -2.72 -8.54 -2.01
N ARG A 144 -4.00 -8.25 -1.72
CA ARG A 144 -5.09 -9.24 -1.87
C ARG A 144 -5.32 -9.64 -3.31
N ASP A 145 -5.32 -8.65 -4.19
CA ASP A 145 -5.54 -8.87 -5.61
C ASP A 145 -4.32 -9.55 -6.24
N ASP A 146 -3.11 -9.17 -5.80
CA ASP A 146 -1.87 -9.81 -6.26
C ASP A 146 -1.80 -11.29 -5.86
N VAL A 147 -2.17 -11.63 -4.63
CA VAL A 147 -2.23 -13.04 -4.19
C VAL A 147 -3.25 -13.82 -5.02
N ALA A 148 -4.40 -13.23 -5.34
CA ALA A 148 -5.42 -13.87 -6.17
C ALA A 148 -4.93 -14.08 -7.62
N GLU A 149 -4.30 -13.06 -8.23
CA GLU A 149 -3.77 -13.15 -9.59
C GLU A 149 -2.66 -14.19 -9.70
N ILE A 150 -1.71 -14.18 -8.77
CA ILE A 150 -0.59 -15.14 -8.78
C ILE A 150 -1.05 -16.54 -8.44
N THR A 151 -2.06 -16.70 -7.58
CA THR A 151 -2.68 -18.02 -7.35
C THR A 151 -3.29 -18.58 -8.62
N GLY A 152 -3.98 -17.75 -9.39
CA GLY A 152 -4.52 -18.14 -10.71
C GLY A 152 -3.42 -18.53 -11.69
N LEU A 153 -2.37 -17.72 -11.78
CA LEU A 153 -1.22 -17.98 -12.67
C LEU A 153 -0.49 -19.30 -12.31
N LEU A 154 -0.31 -19.58 -11.03
CA LEU A 154 0.27 -20.84 -10.55
C LEU A 154 -0.64 -22.04 -10.88
N ALA A 155 -1.96 -21.88 -10.75
CA ALA A 155 -2.91 -22.91 -11.11
C ALA A 155 -2.88 -23.24 -12.62
N ASP A 156 -2.69 -22.24 -13.49
CA ASP A 156 -2.50 -22.44 -14.93
C ASP A 156 -1.23 -23.28 -15.24
N MET A 157 -0.21 -23.20 -14.36
CA MET A 157 0.99 -24.05 -14.40
C MET A 157 0.80 -25.42 -13.70
N GLY A 158 -0.40 -25.72 -13.19
CA GLY A 158 -0.70 -26.95 -12.46
C GLY A 158 -0.08 -27.00 -11.05
N ILE A 159 0.16 -25.85 -10.41
CA ILE A 159 0.75 -25.72 -9.09
C ILE A 159 -0.30 -25.17 -8.13
N ASN A 160 -0.55 -25.89 -7.05
CA ASN A 160 -1.48 -25.45 -6.02
C ASN A 160 -0.75 -24.67 -4.92
N VAL A 161 -1.39 -23.63 -4.41
CA VAL A 161 -0.91 -22.89 -3.24
C VAL A 161 -1.27 -23.66 -1.99
N ASN A 162 -0.28 -23.99 -1.18
CA ASN A 162 -0.45 -24.63 0.13
C ASN A 162 -0.92 -23.62 1.17
N VAL A 163 -0.22 -22.48 1.29
CA VAL A 163 -0.54 -21.39 2.21
C VAL A 163 -0.12 -20.06 1.57
N ALA A 164 -0.96 -19.04 1.71
CA ALA A 164 -0.57 -17.65 1.53
C ALA A 164 -0.38 -17.02 2.92
N ALA A 165 0.79 -16.42 3.17
CA ALA A 165 1.14 -15.90 4.50
C ALA A 165 2.00 -14.62 4.39
N PRO A 166 1.87 -13.69 5.36
CA PRO A 166 0.98 -13.70 6.54
C PRO A 166 -0.48 -13.34 6.26
N LEU A 167 -0.82 -12.86 5.05
CA LEU A 167 -2.17 -12.39 4.69
C LEU A 167 -3.22 -13.48 4.96
N ASP A 168 -4.15 -13.19 5.87
CA ASP A 168 -5.28 -14.04 6.27
C ASP A 168 -4.90 -15.45 6.81
N ALA A 169 -3.60 -15.70 7.07
CA ALA A 169 -3.13 -16.97 7.60
C ALA A 169 -3.40 -17.09 9.11
N THR A 170 -3.88 -18.26 9.51
CA THR A 170 -3.98 -18.64 10.91
C THR A 170 -2.68 -19.27 11.43
N PRO A 171 -2.45 -19.37 12.74
CA PRO A 171 -1.31 -20.12 13.28
C PRO A 171 -1.22 -21.56 12.77
N ALA A 172 -2.35 -22.23 12.59
CA ALA A 172 -2.40 -23.56 12.00
C ALA A 172 -1.95 -23.59 10.52
N ASP A 173 -2.25 -22.55 9.76
CA ASP A 173 -1.75 -22.41 8.39
C ASP A 173 -0.23 -22.20 8.38
N ILE A 174 0.28 -21.34 9.26
CA ILE A 174 1.72 -21.12 9.38
C ILE A 174 2.45 -22.43 9.72
N THR A 175 1.89 -23.25 10.59
CA THR A 175 2.46 -24.58 10.93
C THR A 175 2.65 -25.43 9.67
N ARG A 176 1.74 -25.34 8.69
CA ARG A 176 1.78 -26.12 7.44
C ARG A 176 2.74 -25.59 6.38
N LEU A 177 3.36 -24.40 6.56
CA LEU A 177 4.32 -23.88 5.59
C LEU A 177 5.41 -24.89 5.24
N GLY A 178 5.85 -25.71 6.23
CA GLY A 178 6.84 -26.76 6.03
C GLY A 178 6.49 -27.82 5.00
N ALA A 179 5.23 -27.97 4.58
CA ALA A 179 4.78 -29.01 3.65
C ALA A 179 4.95 -28.68 2.15
N ALA A 180 5.16 -27.41 1.79
CA ALA A 180 5.30 -26.99 0.40
C ALA A 180 6.68 -27.31 -0.18
N HIS A 181 6.78 -27.43 -1.50
CA HIS A 181 8.03 -27.75 -2.20
C HIS A 181 8.94 -26.53 -2.34
N PHE A 182 8.37 -25.35 -2.54
CA PHE A 182 9.07 -24.09 -2.72
C PHE A 182 8.19 -22.92 -2.24
N ASN A 183 8.75 -21.73 -2.22
CA ASN A 183 8.07 -20.51 -1.82
C ASN A 183 8.06 -19.50 -2.98
N VAL A 184 6.94 -18.83 -3.18
CA VAL A 184 6.79 -17.67 -4.05
C VAL A 184 6.88 -16.43 -3.17
N LEU A 185 7.97 -15.68 -3.29
CA LEU A 185 8.18 -14.45 -2.53
C LEU A 185 7.70 -13.25 -3.34
N LEU A 186 6.53 -12.72 -3.00
CA LEU A 186 5.94 -11.58 -3.71
C LEU A 186 6.43 -10.22 -3.20
N TYR A 187 6.69 -10.13 -1.89
CA TYR A 187 7.09 -8.88 -1.24
C TYR A 187 8.33 -9.11 -0.39
N PRO A 188 9.54 -8.93 -0.97
CA PRO A 188 10.81 -9.10 -0.26
C PRO A 188 10.92 -8.25 1.01
N GLU A 189 10.39 -7.01 0.99
CA GLU A 189 10.43 -6.09 2.12
C GLU A 189 9.72 -6.61 3.39
N THR A 190 8.84 -7.59 3.24
CA THR A 190 8.01 -8.14 4.33
C THR A 190 8.13 -9.64 4.50
N GLY A 191 8.93 -10.33 3.69
CA GLY A 191 8.98 -11.79 3.73
C GLY A 191 10.32 -12.43 3.39
N GLU A 192 11.35 -11.64 3.05
CA GLU A 192 12.62 -12.23 2.59
C GLU A 192 13.36 -12.97 3.70
N THR A 193 13.34 -12.46 4.92
CA THR A 193 13.99 -13.12 6.07
C THR A 193 13.34 -14.47 6.36
N ALA A 194 12.00 -14.54 6.32
CA ALA A 194 11.27 -15.80 6.48
C ALA A 194 11.55 -16.76 5.31
N ALA A 195 11.57 -16.29 4.06
CA ALA A 195 11.85 -17.10 2.88
C ALA A 195 13.26 -17.73 2.93
N ARG A 196 14.28 -16.94 3.26
CA ARG A 196 15.66 -17.41 3.46
C ARG A 196 15.78 -18.45 4.60
N TRP A 197 15.03 -18.23 5.68
CA TRP A 197 15.01 -19.17 6.80
C TRP A 197 14.34 -20.48 6.38
N LEU A 198 13.20 -20.45 5.67
CA LEU A 198 12.53 -21.64 5.14
C LEU A 198 13.42 -22.42 4.15
N GLU A 199 14.18 -21.72 3.31
CA GLU A 199 15.15 -22.34 2.41
C GLU A 199 16.23 -23.10 3.19
N ARG A 200 16.81 -22.46 4.21
CA ARG A 200 17.89 -23.04 5.00
C ARG A 200 17.42 -24.19 5.91
N GLU A 201 16.34 -24.01 6.66
CA GLU A 201 15.89 -24.95 7.69
C GLU A 201 14.97 -26.05 7.13
N HIS A 202 14.19 -25.74 6.09
CA HIS A 202 13.22 -26.66 5.51
C HIS A 202 13.55 -27.10 4.07
N GLY A 203 14.66 -26.60 3.49
CA GLY A 203 15.06 -26.94 2.13
C GLY A 203 14.02 -26.51 1.07
N GLN A 204 13.37 -25.38 1.29
CA GLN A 204 12.36 -24.81 0.40
C GLN A 204 12.96 -23.63 -0.38
N PRO A 205 13.40 -23.81 -1.63
CA PRO A 205 13.86 -22.69 -2.44
C PRO A 205 12.74 -21.66 -2.62
N TYR A 206 13.09 -20.41 -2.96
CA TYR A 206 12.11 -19.38 -3.18
C TYR A 206 12.42 -18.57 -4.44
N THR A 207 11.35 -18.03 -5.07
CA THR A 207 11.47 -17.19 -6.27
C THR A 207 12.18 -15.88 -5.96
N LYS A 208 13.00 -15.41 -6.89
CA LYS A 208 13.73 -14.13 -6.82
C LYS A 208 13.08 -13.07 -7.69
N VAL A 209 12.30 -13.48 -8.67
CA VAL A 209 11.58 -12.57 -9.56
C VAL A 209 10.22 -12.22 -8.96
N VAL A 210 9.95 -10.92 -8.86
CA VAL A 210 8.62 -10.41 -8.50
C VAL A 210 7.88 -10.08 -9.80
N PRO A 211 6.71 -10.68 -10.07
CA PRO A 211 6.06 -10.64 -11.39
C PRO A 211 5.25 -9.34 -11.62
N ILE A 212 5.90 -8.17 -11.56
CA ILE A 212 5.30 -6.87 -11.84
C ILE A 212 5.72 -6.39 -13.23
N GLY A 213 4.78 -6.26 -14.16
CA GLY A 213 5.00 -6.00 -15.58
C GLY A 213 5.05 -7.28 -16.42
N VAL A 214 4.97 -7.12 -17.73
CA VAL A 214 4.90 -8.25 -18.68
C VAL A 214 6.18 -9.07 -18.68
N GLY A 215 7.33 -8.39 -18.82
CA GLY A 215 8.63 -9.06 -18.87
C GLY A 215 8.93 -9.81 -17.57
N ALA A 216 8.71 -9.19 -16.42
CA ALA A 216 8.94 -9.83 -15.13
C ALA A 216 7.96 -10.99 -14.87
N THR A 217 6.72 -10.91 -15.37
CA THR A 217 5.76 -12.02 -15.26
C THR A 217 6.23 -13.25 -16.07
N ARG A 218 6.78 -13.03 -17.26
CA ARG A 218 7.37 -14.13 -18.06
C ARG A 218 8.60 -14.74 -17.37
N ASP A 219 9.52 -13.91 -16.89
CA ASP A 219 10.69 -14.38 -16.15
C ASP A 219 10.31 -15.16 -14.89
N PHE A 220 9.25 -14.74 -14.20
CA PHE A 220 8.69 -15.45 -13.04
C PHE A 220 8.14 -16.83 -13.42
N ILE A 221 7.40 -16.92 -14.53
CA ILE A 221 6.89 -18.20 -15.06
C ILE A 221 8.06 -19.14 -15.34
N ASP A 222 9.09 -18.67 -16.04
CA ASP A 222 10.28 -19.46 -16.37
C ASP A 222 11.02 -19.91 -15.11
N GLU A 223 11.16 -19.04 -14.10
CA GLU A 223 11.75 -19.39 -12.81
C GLU A 223 10.96 -20.49 -12.09
N VAL A 224 9.63 -20.36 -12.01
CA VAL A 224 8.75 -21.36 -11.36
C VAL A 224 8.79 -22.69 -12.09
N LEU A 225 8.75 -22.71 -13.43
CA LEU A 225 8.85 -23.92 -14.22
C LEU A 225 10.21 -24.59 -14.02
N SER A 226 11.30 -23.81 -13.97
CA SER A 226 12.65 -24.31 -13.67
C SER A 226 12.74 -24.94 -12.28
N LEU A 227 12.19 -24.28 -11.24
CA LEU A 227 12.18 -24.77 -9.87
C LEU A 227 11.40 -26.09 -9.71
N THR A 228 10.36 -26.27 -10.52
CA THR A 228 9.47 -27.44 -10.42
C THR A 228 9.80 -28.55 -11.41
N GLY A 229 10.69 -28.31 -12.37
CA GLY A 229 10.98 -29.22 -13.48
C GLY A 229 9.75 -29.50 -14.37
N ARG A 230 8.79 -28.57 -14.40
CA ARG A 230 7.58 -28.67 -15.22
C ARG A 230 7.77 -27.97 -16.56
N ASP A 231 6.95 -28.37 -17.51
CA ASP A 231 6.79 -27.72 -18.80
C ASP A 231 5.31 -27.37 -18.95
N ALA A 232 5.00 -26.08 -19.06
CA ALA A 232 3.65 -25.58 -19.21
C ALA A 232 3.64 -24.35 -20.11
N LEU A 233 2.62 -24.23 -20.95
CA LEU A 233 2.34 -23.02 -21.72
C LEU A 233 1.29 -22.21 -20.97
N VAL A 234 1.66 -21.02 -20.56
CA VAL A 234 0.74 -20.08 -19.88
C VAL A 234 0.01 -19.24 -20.93
N ASP A 235 -1.29 -19.10 -20.76
CA ASP A 235 -2.12 -18.30 -21.66
C ASP A 235 -1.95 -16.79 -21.40
N GLU A 236 -1.40 -16.08 -22.37
CA GLU A 236 -1.25 -14.62 -22.35
C GLU A 236 -2.44 -13.87 -22.98
N SER A 237 -3.52 -14.55 -23.35
CA SER A 237 -4.65 -13.92 -24.08
C SER A 237 -5.32 -12.76 -23.33
N ARG A 238 -5.16 -12.70 -22.00
CA ARG A 238 -5.64 -11.59 -21.18
C ARG A 238 -4.82 -10.31 -21.29
N LEU A 239 -3.59 -10.39 -21.81
CA LEU A 239 -2.71 -9.24 -21.96
C LEU A 239 -3.21 -8.29 -23.05
N ARG A 240 -3.44 -7.02 -22.74
CA ARG A 240 -3.99 -5.99 -23.64
C ARG A 240 -2.94 -5.14 -24.33
N LEU A 241 -1.72 -5.07 -23.81
CA LEU A 241 -0.65 -4.25 -24.39
C LEU A 241 -0.41 -4.51 -25.88
N PRO A 242 -0.37 -5.76 -26.39
CA PRO A 242 -0.15 -6.01 -27.82
C PRO A 242 -1.29 -5.48 -28.72
N TRP A 243 -2.51 -5.36 -28.19
CA TRP A 243 -3.62 -4.75 -28.90
C TRP A 243 -3.49 -3.24 -28.92
N TRP A 244 -3.21 -2.64 -27.76
CA TRP A 244 -3.12 -1.20 -27.59
C TRP A 244 -1.93 -0.60 -28.36
N SER A 245 -0.77 -1.28 -28.36
CA SER A 245 0.45 -0.84 -29.06
C SER A 245 0.32 -0.69 -30.57
N LYS A 246 -0.77 -1.22 -31.16
CA LYS A 246 -1.09 -1.02 -32.59
C LYS A 246 -1.71 0.35 -32.87
N SER A 247 -2.13 1.07 -31.84
CA SER A 247 -2.63 2.44 -32.01
C SER A 247 -1.54 3.43 -32.34
N VAL A 248 -1.84 4.42 -33.14
CA VAL A 248 -0.94 5.56 -33.43
C VAL A 248 -0.60 6.33 -32.17
N ASP A 249 -1.52 6.38 -31.22
CA ASP A 249 -1.35 7.08 -29.94
C ASP A 249 -0.24 6.48 -29.07
N SER A 250 0.16 5.23 -29.33
CA SER A 250 1.27 4.58 -28.63
C SER A 250 2.59 5.34 -28.79
N THR A 251 2.79 6.03 -29.92
CA THR A 251 4.00 6.82 -30.19
C THR A 251 4.13 8.05 -29.31
N TYR A 252 3.02 8.55 -28.74
CA TYR A 252 3.02 9.70 -27.83
C TYR A 252 3.71 9.40 -26.50
N LEU A 253 3.80 8.14 -26.11
CA LEU A 253 4.40 7.71 -24.85
C LEU A 253 5.92 7.69 -24.90
N THR A 254 6.52 7.51 -26.07
CA THR A 254 7.97 7.37 -26.22
C THR A 254 8.71 8.62 -25.78
N GLY A 255 9.67 8.43 -24.87
CA GLY A 255 10.51 9.52 -24.36
C GLY A 255 9.86 10.39 -23.29
N LYS A 256 8.63 10.05 -22.81
CA LYS A 256 8.03 10.73 -21.66
C LYS A 256 8.91 10.56 -20.43
N ARG A 257 9.22 11.70 -19.78
CA ARG A 257 10.13 11.73 -18.64
C ARG A 257 9.38 11.41 -17.34
N VAL A 258 9.85 10.37 -16.64
CA VAL A 258 9.22 9.93 -15.39
C VAL A 258 10.22 9.94 -14.22
N PHE A 259 9.74 10.33 -13.03
CA PHE A 259 10.45 10.16 -11.77
C PHE A 259 9.80 9.04 -10.97
N ILE A 260 10.59 8.13 -10.40
CA ILE A 260 10.10 6.92 -9.74
C ILE A 260 10.59 6.89 -8.30
N PHE A 261 9.65 6.80 -7.33
CA PHE A 261 9.97 6.75 -5.91
C PHE A 261 9.01 5.83 -5.15
N GLY A 262 9.51 5.05 -4.18
CA GLY A 262 8.67 4.16 -3.39
C GLY A 262 9.47 3.11 -2.63
N ASP A 263 8.86 1.94 -2.38
CA ASP A 263 9.63 0.79 -1.92
C ASP A 263 10.50 0.20 -3.03
N ALA A 264 11.55 -0.50 -2.64
CA ALA A 264 12.57 -0.95 -3.57
C ALA A 264 12.04 -1.91 -4.64
N THR A 265 11.14 -2.82 -4.27
CA THR A 265 10.56 -3.80 -5.20
C THR A 265 9.76 -3.12 -6.30
N HIS A 266 8.86 -2.21 -5.93
CA HIS A 266 8.05 -1.48 -6.91
C HIS A 266 8.88 -0.48 -7.73
N VAL A 267 9.88 0.18 -7.13
CA VAL A 267 10.80 1.06 -7.88
C VAL A 267 11.58 0.28 -8.94
N ARG A 268 12.12 -0.89 -8.61
CA ARG A 268 12.82 -1.75 -9.59
C ARG A 268 11.89 -2.19 -10.73
N ALA A 269 10.70 -2.66 -10.37
CA ALA A 269 9.69 -3.08 -11.35
C ALA A 269 9.23 -1.92 -12.23
N ALA A 270 8.88 -0.78 -11.62
CA ALA A 270 8.46 0.42 -12.36
C ALA A 270 9.54 0.95 -13.30
N THR A 271 10.81 0.90 -12.88
CA THR A 271 11.94 1.28 -13.74
C THR A 271 12.05 0.38 -14.97
N ARG A 272 11.90 -0.95 -14.78
CA ARG A 272 11.90 -1.89 -15.88
C ARG A 272 10.73 -1.66 -16.84
N ILE A 273 9.51 -1.55 -16.32
CA ILE A 273 8.30 -1.30 -17.12
C ILE A 273 8.42 0.01 -17.89
N ALA A 274 8.83 1.09 -17.22
CA ALA A 274 8.97 2.40 -17.83
C ALA A 274 9.90 2.36 -19.05
N ARG A 275 11.06 1.70 -18.93
CA ARG A 275 12.07 1.65 -19.99
C ARG A 275 11.80 0.62 -21.08
N GLU A 276 11.44 -0.61 -20.67
CA GLU A 276 11.38 -1.76 -21.58
C GLU A 276 10.00 -1.96 -22.21
N GLU A 277 8.92 -1.58 -21.49
CA GLU A 277 7.56 -1.83 -21.92
C GLU A 277 6.84 -0.56 -22.41
N MET A 278 7.12 0.60 -21.82
CA MET A 278 6.47 1.87 -22.13
C MET A 278 7.33 2.83 -23.00
N GLY A 279 8.64 2.61 -23.06
CA GLY A 279 9.56 3.49 -23.78
C GLY A 279 9.74 4.87 -23.13
N PHE A 280 9.54 4.97 -21.82
CA PHE A 280 9.75 6.19 -21.05
C PHE A 280 11.23 6.46 -20.81
N GLU A 281 11.57 7.74 -20.63
CA GLU A 281 12.85 8.17 -20.08
C GLU A 281 12.74 8.28 -18.56
N VAL A 282 13.58 7.55 -17.84
CA VAL A 282 13.62 7.62 -16.37
C VAL A 282 14.53 8.77 -15.97
N ALA A 283 13.95 9.88 -15.50
CA ALA A 283 14.66 11.08 -15.09
C ALA A 283 15.37 10.93 -13.73
N GLY A 284 14.87 10.07 -12.85
CA GLY A 284 15.46 9.77 -11.56
C GLY A 284 14.69 8.66 -10.85
N ILE A 285 15.38 7.97 -9.93
CA ILE A 285 14.80 6.93 -9.08
C ILE A 285 15.20 7.11 -7.62
N GLY A 286 14.33 6.66 -6.72
CA GLY A 286 14.65 6.66 -5.31
C GLY A 286 13.80 5.69 -4.49
N CYS A 287 14.24 5.41 -3.26
CA CYS A 287 13.45 4.62 -2.31
C CYS A 287 13.64 5.09 -0.88
N PHE A 288 12.63 4.80 -0.06
CA PHE A 288 12.68 5.06 1.39
C PHE A 288 13.25 3.88 2.20
N ASN A 289 13.38 2.68 1.60
CA ASN A 289 13.91 1.48 2.25
C ASN A 289 15.44 1.49 2.28
N ARG A 290 16.05 1.86 3.38
CA ARG A 290 17.52 1.91 3.52
C ARG A 290 18.18 0.55 3.38
N GLU A 291 17.49 -0.53 3.72
CA GLU A 291 17.94 -1.91 3.60
C GLU A 291 18.26 -2.28 2.14
N TYR A 292 17.52 -1.76 1.19
CA TYR A 292 17.67 -2.00 -0.25
C TYR A 292 18.45 -0.90 -0.99
N ALA A 293 19.02 0.06 -0.26
CA ALA A 293 19.74 1.20 -0.86
C ALA A 293 20.87 0.79 -1.81
N ARG A 294 21.54 -0.33 -1.53
CA ARG A 294 22.60 -0.87 -2.39
C ARG A 294 22.07 -1.26 -3.77
N ASP A 295 20.92 -1.91 -3.81
CA ASP A 295 20.32 -2.43 -5.03
C ASP A 295 19.76 -1.29 -5.88
N ILE A 296 19.13 -0.29 -5.27
CA ILE A 296 18.63 0.89 -5.96
C ILE A 296 19.79 1.75 -6.51
N ARG A 297 20.89 1.89 -5.76
CA ARG A 297 22.08 2.56 -6.28
C ARG A 297 22.76 1.80 -7.43
N ALA A 298 22.69 0.46 -7.42
CA ALA A 298 23.18 -0.35 -8.53
C ALA A 298 22.32 -0.13 -9.78
N LEU A 299 21.00 -0.18 -9.65
CA LEU A 299 20.07 0.10 -10.73
C LEU A 299 20.23 1.53 -11.28
N ALA A 300 20.34 2.53 -10.41
CA ALA A 300 20.53 3.92 -10.82
C ALA A 300 21.80 4.11 -11.69
N ARG A 301 22.89 3.47 -11.30
CA ARG A 301 24.14 3.48 -12.09
C ARG A 301 23.98 2.80 -13.44
N GLU A 302 23.24 1.69 -13.50
CA GLU A 302 22.96 0.97 -14.73
C GLU A 302 22.20 1.84 -15.74
N ILE A 303 21.24 2.62 -15.27
CA ILE A 303 20.39 3.48 -16.11
C ILE A 303 20.95 4.91 -16.27
N GLY A 304 22.07 5.23 -15.60
CA GLY A 304 22.75 6.52 -15.76
C GLY A 304 22.13 7.68 -15.00
N VAL A 305 21.40 7.42 -13.88
CA VAL A 305 20.82 8.47 -13.01
C VAL A 305 21.35 8.38 -11.58
N GLU A 306 21.07 9.40 -10.77
CA GLU A 306 21.36 9.38 -9.35
C GLU A 306 20.25 8.69 -8.56
N ALA A 307 20.63 7.93 -7.53
CA ALA A 307 19.68 7.28 -6.62
C ALA A 307 19.38 8.17 -5.42
N LEU A 308 18.12 8.49 -5.20
CA LEU A 308 17.67 9.20 -4.01
C LEU A 308 17.27 8.17 -2.93
N ILE A 309 18.04 8.10 -1.82
CA ILE A 309 17.74 7.19 -0.70
C ILE A 309 17.42 8.04 0.52
N THR A 310 16.15 8.31 0.71
CA THR A 310 15.67 9.19 1.77
C THR A 310 14.24 8.84 2.20
N ASP A 311 13.86 9.23 3.40
CA ASP A 311 12.50 9.26 3.91
C ASP A 311 12.02 10.71 4.19
N ASP A 312 12.83 11.70 3.81
CA ASP A 312 12.47 13.12 3.87
C ASP A 312 11.73 13.54 2.60
N TYR A 313 10.41 13.73 2.73
CA TYR A 313 9.56 14.15 1.63
C TYR A 313 9.93 15.52 1.03
N LEU A 314 10.60 16.40 1.80
CA LEU A 314 11.06 17.70 1.28
C LEU A 314 12.23 17.53 0.33
N GLU A 315 13.14 16.59 0.61
CA GLU A 315 14.24 16.24 -0.30
C GLU A 315 13.72 15.62 -1.60
N VAL A 316 12.69 14.77 -1.48
CA VAL A 316 12.00 14.19 -2.64
C VAL A 316 11.34 15.28 -3.48
N GLU A 317 10.64 16.23 -2.87
CA GLU A 317 10.00 17.36 -3.56
C GLU A 317 11.01 18.22 -4.31
N GLN A 318 12.11 18.61 -3.66
CA GLN A 318 13.19 19.39 -4.30
C GLN A 318 13.79 18.66 -5.51
N THR A 319 13.94 17.34 -5.39
CA THR A 319 14.45 16.52 -6.50
C THR A 319 13.46 16.48 -7.67
N ILE A 320 12.16 16.33 -7.40
CA ILE A 320 11.12 16.34 -8.42
C ILE A 320 11.07 17.72 -9.13
N GLU A 321 11.14 18.82 -8.37
CA GLU A 321 11.18 20.17 -8.92
C GLU A 321 12.38 20.37 -9.84
N ALA A 322 13.56 19.94 -9.42
CA ALA A 322 14.80 20.07 -10.19
C ALA A 322 14.79 19.22 -11.47
N LEU A 323 14.23 18.02 -11.43
CA LEU A 323 14.15 17.10 -12.57
C LEU A 323 13.01 17.45 -13.54
N ALA A 324 11.96 18.12 -13.06
CA ALA A 324 10.77 18.50 -13.82
C ALA A 324 10.23 17.35 -14.72
N PRO A 325 9.84 16.20 -14.15
CA PRO A 325 9.32 15.08 -14.93
C PRO A 325 7.90 15.39 -15.44
N GLU A 326 7.49 14.69 -16.51
CA GLU A 326 6.12 14.78 -17.03
C GLU A 326 5.13 13.91 -16.24
N MET A 327 5.65 12.93 -15.48
CA MET A 327 4.86 12.08 -14.59
C MET A 327 5.68 11.59 -13.41
N ILE A 328 5.00 11.39 -12.29
CA ILE A 328 5.56 10.79 -11.08
C ILE A 328 4.94 9.41 -10.90
N LEU A 329 5.80 8.41 -10.72
CA LEU A 329 5.43 7.07 -10.25
C LEU A 329 5.87 6.96 -8.80
N GLY A 330 4.94 7.12 -7.86
CA GLY A 330 5.30 7.36 -6.47
C GLY A 330 4.36 6.71 -5.46
N THR A 331 4.35 7.28 -4.27
CA THR A 331 3.45 6.92 -3.20
C THR A 331 2.36 7.98 -3.01
N GLN A 332 1.56 7.85 -1.97
CA GLN A 332 0.65 8.93 -1.56
C GLN A 332 1.38 10.26 -1.34
N MET A 333 2.60 10.25 -0.84
CA MET A 333 3.36 11.47 -0.56
C MET A 333 3.73 12.19 -1.86
N GLU A 334 4.24 11.48 -2.84
CA GLU A 334 4.59 12.04 -4.15
C GLU A 334 3.33 12.49 -4.92
N ARG A 335 2.18 11.88 -4.68
CA ARG A 335 0.91 12.37 -5.22
C ARG A 335 0.55 13.76 -4.68
N HIS A 336 0.84 14.05 -3.40
CA HIS A 336 0.65 15.40 -2.85
C HIS A 336 1.62 16.41 -3.48
N ILE A 337 2.87 16.00 -3.70
CA ILE A 337 3.87 16.81 -4.40
C ILE A 337 3.39 17.09 -5.84
N GLY A 338 3.00 16.05 -6.58
CA GLY A 338 2.48 16.17 -7.94
C GLY A 338 1.30 17.14 -8.06
N LYS A 339 0.36 17.10 -7.09
CA LYS A 339 -0.75 18.05 -7.05
C LYS A 339 -0.31 19.51 -6.89
N ARG A 340 0.74 19.78 -6.09
CA ARG A 340 1.27 21.14 -5.92
C ARG A 340 1.98 21.63 -7.17
N LEU A 341 2.72 20.76 -7.84
CA LEU A 341 3.52 21.08 -9.01
C LEU A 341 2.75 20.98 -10.33
N GLY A 342 1.49 20.51 -10.32
CA GLY A 342 0.72 20.28 -11.55
C GLY A 342 1.21 19.07 -12.36
N ILE A 343 1.93 18.13 -11.75
CA ILE A 343 2.47 16.93 -12.41
C ILE A 343 1.57 15.73 -12.07
N PRO A 344 1.10 14.95 -13.06
CA PRO A 344 0.32 13.74 -12.80
C PRO A 344 1.14 12.71 -12.02
N CYS A 345 0.50 12.01 -11.09
CA CYS A 345 1.14 10.99 -10.28
C CYS A 345 0.29 9.71 -10.24
N ALA A 346 0.92 8.58 -10.56
CA ALA A 346 0.38 7.26 -10.28
C ALA A 346 0.99 6.68 -9.01
N VAL A 347 0.15 6.15 -8.12
CA VAL A 347 0.62 5.46 -6.91
C VAL A 347 1.01 4.03 -7.26
N ILE A 348 2.27 3.67 -6.96
CA ILE A 348 2.85 2.37 -7.28
C ILE A 348 3.17 1.53 -6.05
N SER A 349 3.30 2.14 -4.87
CA SER A 349 3.61 1.43 -3.62
C SER A 349 3.10 2.18 -2.39
N ALA A 350 3.17 1.54 -1.23
CA ALA A 350 2.94 2.20 0.05
C ALA A 350 4.02 3.30 0.33
N PRO A 351 3.70 4.31 1.16
CA PRO A 351 2.43 4.53 1.85
C PRO A 351 1.29 4.92 0.92
N VAL A 352 0.08 4.46 1.24
CA VAL A 352 -1.13 4.62 0.44
C VAL A 352 -2.27 5.22 1.26
N HIS A 353 -3.26 5.77 0.59
CA HIS A 353 -4.48 6.30 1.19
C HIS A 353 -5.67 5.42 0.86
N VAL A 354 -6.78 5.56 1.59
CA VAL A 354 -8.01 4.79 1.38
C VAL A 354 -8.52 4.82 -0.07
N GLN A 355 -8.28 5.89 -0.80
CA GLN A 355 -8.62 6.01 -2.22
C GLN A 355 -7.79 5.13 -3.16
N ASP A 356 -6.65 4.60 -2.68
CA ASP A 356 -5.76 3.72 -3.45
C ASP A 356 -6.19 2.25 -3.35
N PHE A 357 -7.23 1.96 -2.56
CA PHE A 357 -7.87 0.65 -2.48
C PHE A 357 -9.16 0.65 -3.33
N PRO A 358 -9.09 0.30 -4.63
CA PRO A 358 -10.27 0.31 -5.49
C PRO A 358 -11.25 -0.79 -5.08
N ALA A 359 -12.54 -0.55 -5.36
CA ALA A 359 -13.58 -1.55 -5.12
C ALA A 359 -13.52 -2.73 -6.11
N ARG A 360 -12.96 -2.48 -7.31
CA ARG A 360 -12.80 -3.53 -8.33
C ARG A 360 -11.49 -4.28 -8.15
N TYR A 361 -11.44 -5.50 -8.66
CA TYR A 361 -10.21 -6.27 -8.81
C TYR A 361 -9.16 -5.48 -9.60
N SER A 362 -7.98 -5.30 -9.02
CA SER A 362 -6.96 -4.39 -9.56
C SER A 362 -5.57 -4.77 -9.04
N PRO A 363 -5.00 -5.90 -9.48
CA PRO A 363 -3.68 -6.34 -9.10
C PRO A 363 -2.57 -5.43 -9.67
N GLN A 364 -1.35 -5.60 -9.17
CA GLN A 364 -0.13 -5.03 -9.73
C GLN A 364 0.77 -6.11 -10.34
N MET A 365 0.50 -7.38 -10.05
CA MET A 365 1.28 -8.53 -10.48
C MET A 365 0.55 -9.32 -11.56
N GLY A 366 1.30 -10.15 -12.28
CA GLY A 366 0.74 -10.97 -13.35
C GLY A 366 0.35 -10.17 -14.61
N PHE A 367 -0.32 -10.82 -15.54
CA PHE A 367 -0.72 -10.19 -16.79
C PHE A 367 -1.87 -9.18 -16.62
N GLU A 368 -2.80 -9.45 -15.70
CA GLU A 368 -3.84 -8.46 -15.39
C GLU A 368 -3.24 -7.26 -14.64
N GLY A 369 -2.25 -7.48 -13.77
CA GLY A 369 -1.49 -6.40 -13.15
C GLY A 369 -0.80 -5.50 -14.17
N ALA A 370 -0.23 -6.07 -15.23
CA ALA A 370 0.35 -5.30 -16.31
C ALA A 370 -0.69 -4.44 -17.05
N ASN A 371 -1.92 -4.94 -17.27
CA ASN A 371 -3.01 -4.16 -17.85
C ASN A 371 -3.41 -2.99 -16.93
N VAL A 372 -3.53 -3.24 -15.61
CA VAL A 372 -3.88 -2.22 -14.63
C VAL A 372 -2.82 -1.12 -14.54
N ILE A 373 -1.54 -1.51 -14.52
CA ILE A 373 -0.41 -0.57 -14.52
C ILE A 373 -0.47 0.30 -15.76
N PHE A 374 -0.66 -0.32 -16.91
CA PHE A 374 -0.76 0.39 -18.18
C PHE A 374 -1.85 1.45 -18.15
N ASP A 375 -3.09 1.07 -17.82
CA ASP A 375 -4.21 2.02 -17.74
C ASP A 375 -3.93 3.15 -16.74
N THR A 376 -3.38 2.80 -15.57
CA THR A 376 -3.11 3.75 -14.50
C THR A 376 -2.06 4.80 -14.88
N TRP A 377 -1.03 4.41 -15.65
CA TRP A 377 0.06 5.30 -16.02
C TRP A 377 -0.24 6.07 -17.30
N ILE A 378 -0.94 5.47 -18.25
CA ILE A 378 -1.17 6.07 -19.56
C ILE A 378 -2.28 7.12 -19.53
N HIS A 379 -3.39 6.85 -18.83
CA HIS A 379 -4.53 7.76 -18.81
C HIS A 379 -4.16 9.19 -18.38
N PRO A 380 -3.39 9.43 -17.30
CA PRO A 380 -2.99 10.78 -16.92
C PRO A 380 -2.11 11.49 -17.97
N LEU A 381 -1.29 10.74 -18.71
CA LEU A 381 -0.44 11.29 -19.76
C LEU A 381 -1.24 11.63 -21.02
N VAL A 382 -2.20 10.80 -21.40
CA VAL A 382 -3.06 11.04 -22.58
C VAL A 382 -3.98 12.24 -22.35
N MET A 383 -4.47 12.44 -21.11
CA MET A 383 -5.24 13.66 -20.76
C MET A 383 -4.43 14.93 -20.98
N GLY A 384 -3.10 14.92 -20.74
CA GLY A 384 -2.22 16.03 -21.06
C GLY A 384 -2.12 16.32 -22.57
N LEU A 385 -2.28 15.33 -23.44
CA LEU A 385 -2.36 15.53 -24.88
C LEU A 385 -3.61 16.34 -25.26
N GLU A 386 -4.76 16.05 -24.66
CA GLU A 386 -6.01 16.79 -24.88
C GLU A 386 -5.84 18.27 -24.49
N GLU A 387 -5.27 18.56 -23.34
CA GLU A 387 -4.96 19.93 -22.91
C GLU A 387 -4.01 20.64 -23.88
N HIS A 388 -3.00 19.93 -24.38
CA HIS A 388 -2.07 20.47 -25.36
C HIS A 388 -2.75 20.82 -26.69
N LEU A 389 -3.63 19.94 -27.20
CA LEU A 389 -4.40 20.18 -28.41
C LEU A 389 -5.34 21.37 -28.24
N LEU A 390 -6.06 21.46 -27.12
CA LEU A 390 -6.92 22.60 -26.80
C LEU A 390 -6.12 23.91 -26.75
N ALA A 391 -4.92 23.90 -26.15
CA ALA A 391 -4.06 25.07 -26.11
C ALA A 391 -3.53 25.45 -27.49
N MET A 392 -3.20 24.48 -28.37
CA MET A 392 -2.70 24.69 -29.73
C MET A 392 -3.78 25.30 -30.63
N PHE A 393 -5.04 24.88 -30.47
CA PHE A 393 -6.15 25.34 -31.29
C PHE A 393 -7.04 26.39 -30.58
N ARG A 394 -6.53 27.01 -29.53
CA ARG A 394 -7.27 27.96 -28.69
C ARG A 394 -7.86 29.13 -29.48
N GLU A 395 -7.19 29.57 -30.54
CA GLU A 395 -7.64 30.64 -31.42
C GLU A 395 -8.46 30.13 -32.64
N ASP A 396 -8.68 28.82 -32.75
CA ASP A 396 -9.50 28.26 -33.81
C ASP A 396 -10.99 28.43 -33.48
N PHE A 397 -11.80 28.52 -34.51
CA PHE A 397 -13.23 28.85 -34.37
C PHE A 397 -13.99 27.88 -33.42
N GLU A 398 -13.63 26.62 -33.43
CA GLU A 398 -14.27 25.61 -32.57
C GLU A 398 -13.79 25.67 -31.09
N PHE A 399 -12.60 26.21 -30.82
CA PHE A 399 -11.97 26.20 -29.51
C PHE A 399 -11.79 27.62 -28.93
N HIS A 400 -12.40 28.61 -29.54
CA HIS A 400 -12.33 30.01 -29.08
C HIS A 400 -13.14 30.19 -27.81
N ASP A 401 -12.56 30.85 -26.81
CA ASP A 401 -13.16 31.07 -25.49
C ASP A 401 -14.53 31.81 -25.56
N ASP A 402 -14.78 32.57 -26.63
CA ASP A 402 -16.03 33.33 -26.84
C ASP A 402 -17.18 32.50 -27.42
N ASN A 403 -16.97 31.25 -27.80
CA ASN A 403 -18.01 30.40 -28.43
C ASN A 403 -18.94 29.68 -27.43
N GLY A 404 -18.90 30.06 -26.14
CA GLY A 404 -19.74 29.50 -25.10
C GLY A 404 -19.19 28.21 -24.50
N ALA A 405 -19.85 27.71 -23.45
CA ALA A 405 -19.43 26.57 -22.72
C ALA A 405 -19.40 25.30 -23.56
N SER A 406 -18.22 24.86 -23.94
CA SER A 406 -17.96 23.51 -24.44
C SER A 406 -17.70 22.57 -23.25
N HIS A 407 -18.18 21.33 -23.32
CA HIS A 407 -17.83 20.33 -22.32
C HIS A 407 -16.34 19.97 -22.34
N HIS A 408 -15.55 20.52 -23.25
CA HIS A 408 -14.10 20.49 -23.29
C HIS A 408 -13.45 21.78 -22.79
N GLY A 409 -14.25 22.83 -22.50
CA GLY A 409 -13.73 24.10 -21.98
C GLY A 409 -13.27 24.01 -20.54
N GLY A 410 -12.12 24.64 -20.26
CA GLY A 410 -11.57 24.77 -18.91
C GLY A 410 -12.55 25.42 -17.92
N LYS A 411 -12.17 25.51 -16.67
CA LYS A 411 -13.00 25.98 -15.53
C LYS A 411 -13.96 27.09 -15.96
N ILE A 412 -15.23 26.74 -16.12
CA ILE A 412 -16.29 27.71 -16.32
C ILE A 412 -16.39 28.52 -15.02
N ASP A 413 -15.99 29.78 -15.03
CA ASP A 413 -16.36 30.69 -13.94
C ASP A 413 -17.86 30.97 -14.06
N LEU A 414 -18.64 30.27 -13.25
CA LEU A 414 -20.10 30.42 -13.23
C LEU A 414 -20.54 31.86 -12.95
N ARG A 415 -19.67 32.76 -12.50
CA ARG A 415 -19.92 34.18 -12.30
C ARG A 415 -19.89 34.96 -13.61
N GLU A 416 -19.16 34.50 -14.61
CA GLU A 416 -19.14 35.13 -15.94
C GLU A 416 -20.34 34.72 -16.81
N VAL A 417 -20.92 33.53 -16.60
CA VAL A 417 -22.10 33.04 -17.33
C VAL A 417 -23.36 33.87 -16.98
N ASP A 418 -23.49 34.30 -15.72
CA ASP A 418 -24.62 35.18 -15.29
C ASP A 418 -24.52 36.60 -15.85
N ALA A 419 -23.32 37.07 -16.16
CA ALA A 419 -23.12 38.40 -16.75
C ALA A 419 -23.46 38.48 -18.27
N ALA A 420 -23.33 37.36 -18.98
CA ALA A 420 -23.57 37.29 -20.43
C ALA A 420 -25.06 37.14 -20.81
N HIS A 421 -25.96 36.82 -19.88
CA HIS A 421 -27.40 36.65 -20.11
C HIS A 421 -28.26 37.86 -19.70
N GLY A 422 -27.68 39.02 -19.52
CA GLY A 422 -28.30 40.23 -18.97
C GLY A 422 -28.95 41.19 -19.97
N ASP A 423 -29.41 40.79 -21.16
CA ASP A 423 -30.19 41.72 -21.99
C ASP A 423 -31.27 41.06 -22.88
N HIS A 424 -32.28 40.45 -22.26
CA HIS A 424 -33.61 40.30 -22.90
C HIS A 424 -34.68 40.57 -21.84
N GLY A 425 -35.34 41.72 -22.00
CA GLY A 425 -36.39 42.22 -21.13
C GLY A 425 -37.54 41.25 -20.91
N GLY A 426 -37.55 40.58 -19.81
CA GLY A 426 -38.62 39.82 -19.21
C GLY A 426 -38.54 39.93 -17.71
N ALA A 427 -39.70 40.24 -17.07
CA ALA A 427 -39.80 40.52 -15.63
C ALA A 427 -38.92 39.57 -14.79
N ALA A 428 -38.07 40.16 -13.97
CA ALA A 428 -37.20 39.44 -13.05
C ALA A 428 -38.03 38.53 -12.13
N PRO A 429 -37.72 37.21 -12.04
CA PRO A 429 -38.21 36.40 -10.94
C PRO A 429 -37.58 36.94 -9.63
N ALA A 430 -38.37 36.89 -8.56
CA ALA A 430 -37.91 37.28 -7.23
C ALA A 430 -36.56 36.61 -6.90
N PRO A 431 -35.63 37.29 -6.16
CA PRO A 431 -34.35 36.73 -5.85
C PRO A 431 -34.53 35.39 -5.15
N ALA A 432 -33.98 34.33 -5.76
CA ALA A 432 -33.90 33.04 -5.13
C ALA A 432 -33.11 33.19 -3.83
N GLU A 433 -33.62 32.65 -2.73
CA GLU A 433 -32.84 32.54 -1.49
C GLU A 433 -31.50 31.90 -1.84
N PRO A 434 -30.39 32.37 -1.26
CA PRO A 434 -29.09 31.75 -1.47
C PRO A 434 -29.18 30.26 -1.12
N PRO A 435 -28.55 29.38 -1.91
CA PRO A 435 -28.61 27.94 -1.64
C PRO A 435 -28.19 27.70 -0.21
N ARG A 436 -29.09 27.12 0.59
CA ARG A 436 -28.77 26.69 1.95
C ARG A 436 -27.57 25.75 1.85
N ASP A 437 -26.49 26.12 2.51
CA ASP A 437 -25.29 25.28 2.63
C ASP A 437 -25.70 23.92 3.24
N MET A 438 -25.93 22.95 2.39
CA MET A 438 -26.34 21.59 2.78
C MET A 438 -25.19 20.81 3.42
N SER A 439 -23.96 21.35 3.39
CA SER A 439 -22.78 20.69 3.96
C SER A 439 -22.79 20.75 5.49
N SER A 440 -23.41 21.77 6.07
CA SER A 440 -23.45 21.97 7.52
C SER A 440 -24.55 21.19 8.25
N GLN A 441 -25.50 20.58 7.54
CA GLN A 441 -26.66 19.91 8.17
C GLN A 441 -26.52 18.38 8.32
N LYS A 442 -25.54 17.74 7.69
CA LYS A 442 -25.44 16.26 7.68
C LYS A 442 -24.18 15.66 8.30
N THR A 443 -23.21 16.43 8.75
CA THR A 443 -21.89 15.88 9.12
C THR A 443 -21.34 16.35 10.46
N GLY A 444 -22.12 16.70 11.46
CA GLY A 444 -21.61 17.00 12.80
C GLY A 444 -20.36 17.90 12.85
N VAL A 445 -20.28 18.90 11.95
CA VAL A 445 -19.09 19.74 11.82
C VAL A 445 -19.03 20.74 12.99
N VAL A 446 -17.89 20.81 13.64
CA VAL A 446 -17.58 21.85 14.61
C VAL A 446 -17.32 23.15 13.86
N VAL A 447 -18.11 24.17 14.11
CA VAL A 447 -17.85 25.54 13.63
C VAL A 447 -16.97 26.23 14.64
N VAL A 448 -15.79 26.68 14.22
CA VAL A 448 -14.87 27.47 15.07
C VAL A 448 -15.16 28.95 14.80
N GLU A 449 -15.59 29.69 15.83
CA GLU A 449 -15.74 31.15 15.76
C GLU A 449 -14.38 31.85 15.87
N ALA A 450 -14.31 33.11 15.44
CA ALA A 450 -13.06 33.89 15.34
C ALA A 450 -12.34 34.11 16.67
N ASP A 451 -12.97 33.83 17.80
CA ASP A 451 -12.42 33.94 19.15
C ASP A 451 -11.83 32.62 19.70
N GLY A 452 -11.80 31.57 18.90
CA GLY A 452 -11.19 30.27 19.27
C GLY A 452 -12.07 29.33 20.07
N GLY A 453 -13.34 29.66 20.31
CA GLY A 453 -14.31 28.73 20.91
C GLY A 453 -14.93 27.78 19.89
N ALA A 454 -15.03 26.49 20.21
CA ALA A 454 -15.75 25.52 19.38
C ALA A 454 -17.23 25.51 19.77
N VAL A 455 -18.10 25.82 18.81
CA VAL A 455 -19.57 25.78 19.00
C VAL A 455 -20.13 24.54 18.26
N TRP A 456 -20.82 23.68 18.99
CA TRP A 456 -21.45 22.51 18.41
C TRP A 456 -22.84 22.85 17.87
N LEU A 457 -23.16 22.31 16.70
CA LEU A 457 -24.52 22.40 16.19
C LEU A 457 -25.48 21.67 17.16
N PRO A 458 -26.72 22.19 17.39
CA PRO A 458 -27.68 21.59 18.32
C PRO A 458 -27.96 20.11 18.06
N ALA A 459 -27.88 19.66 16.82
CA ALA A 459 -28.03 18.26 16.45
C ALA A 459 -26.85 17.40 16.91
N ALA A 460 -25.61 17.88 16.78
CA ALA A 460 -24.41 17.21 17.23
C ALA A 460 -24.32 17.14 18.77
N GLU A 461 -24.71 18.21 19.44
CA GLU A 461 -24.77 18.26 20.90
C GLU A 461 -25.80 17.26 21.45
N LYS A 462 -26.95 17.10 20.77
CA LYS A 462 -27.98 16.13 21.15
C LYS A 462 -27.50 14.67 20.98
N GLU A 463 -26.70 14.39 19.97
CA GLU A 463 -26.11 13.05 19.78
C GLU A 463 -25.00 12.76 20.79
N LEU A 464 -24.14 13.74 21.07
CA LEU A 464 -23.08 13.63 22.10
C LEU A 464 -23.65 13.30 23.50
N ARG A 465 -24.78 13.88 23.87
CA ARG A 465 -25.46 13.59 25.16
C ARG A 465 -26.01 12.17 25.27
N LYS A 466 -26.05 11.37 24.19
CA LYS A 466 -26.48 9.96 24.19
C LYS A 466 -25.32 9.00 24.45
N ILE A 467 -24.08 9.48 24.45
CA ILE A 467 -22.90 8.67 24.72
C ILE A 467 -22.74 8.60 26.25
N PRO A 468 -22.73 7.39 26.84
CA PRO A 468 -22.62 7.19 28.28
C PRO A 468 -21.28 7.62 28.86
#